data_0e14af875d60670c5adfef209c618933
#
_entry.id   0e14af875d60670c5adfef209c618933
#
_cell.length_a   1.000
_cell.length_b   1.000
_cell.length_c   1.000
_cell.angle_alpha   90.00
_cell.angle_beta   90.00
_cell.angle_gamma   90.00
#
_symmetry.space_group_name_H-M   'P 1'
#
loop_
_entity.id
_entity.type
_entity.pdbx_description
1 polymer ?
#
loop_
_entity_poly.entity_id
_entity_poly.type
_entity_poly.pdbx_seq_one_letter_code
_entity_poly.pdbx_strand_id
1 'polypeptide(L)'
;LAILPLAGWLGKATEHLAERTSEGVGGLLNATFGNAAELIIALVALKEGYYGIVKASLTGSILGNILLVLGAACVAGGLKHKDLKFNAGGARMMSTMLTLAAIALVMPASFHYLVHPMITVERNLSLEIAIVLIICYALSLLFSLHTHKQLFIGTAAEAAEVQTVGHAEWSLG
;
A
#
# COMPACT_ATOMS: atom_id res chain seq x y z
N LEU A 1 -19.61 2.21 12.49
CA LEU A 1 -19.87 0.76 12.32
C LEU A 1 -20.18 0.37 10.88
N ALA A 2 -20.82 1.24 10.05
CA ALA A 2 -21.12 0.95 8.63
C ALA A 2 -19.87 0.83 7.72
N ILE A 3 -18.76 1.45 8.09
CA ILE A 3 -17.51 1.45 7.30
C ILE A 3 -16.90 0.05 7.20
N LEU A 4 -16.96 -0.76 8.27
CA LEU A 4 -16.37 -2.10 8.29
C LEU A 4 -16.99 -3.04 7.25
N PRO A 5 -18.33 -3.19 7.16
CA PRO A 5 -18.92 -4.01 6.11
C PRO A 5 -18.69 -3.45 4.72
N LEU A 6 -18.71 -2.12 4.53
CA LEU A 6 -18.41 -1.51 3.22
C LEU A 6 -16.98 -1.77 2.77
N ALA A 7 -15.99 -1.66 3.66
CA ALA A 7 -14.60 -2.02 3.37
C ALA A 7 -14.47 -3.51 3.00
N GLY A 8 -15.17 -4.39 3.70
CA GLY A 8 -15.21 -5.82 3.37
C GLY A 8 -15.84 -6.12 2.01
N TRP A 9 -16.91 -5.41 1.64
CA TRP A 9 -17.53 -5.55 0.31
C TRP A 9 -16.62 -5.01 -0.79
N LEU A 10 -15.94 -3.89 -0.57
CA LEU A 10 -14.98 -3.33 -1.51
C LEU A 10 -13.82 -4.31 -1.75
N GLY A 11 -13.26 -4.90 -0.68
CA GLY A 11 -12.22 -5.91 -0.77
C GLY A 11 -12.66 -7.12 -1.60
N LYS A 12 -13.81 -7.71 -1.29
CA LYS A 12 -14.38 -8.85 -2.05
C LYS A 12 -14.63 -8.50 -3.52
N ALA A 13 -15.22 -7.33 -3.80
CA ALA A 13 -15.47 -6.89 -5.18
C ALA A 13 -14.17 -6.73 -5.98
N THR A 14 -13.12 -6.19 -5.35
CA THR A 14 -11.81 -6.03 -5.96
C THR A 14 -11.16 -7.38 -6.23
N GLU A 15 -11.24 -8.33 -5.29
CA GLU A 15 -10.73 -9.69 -5.42
C GLU A 15 -11.42 -10.44 -6.55
N HIS A 16 -12.75 -10.44 -6.61
CA HIS A 16 -13.52 -11.05 -7.70
C HIS A 16 -13.22 -10.42 -9.07
N LEU A 17 -12.97 -9.10 -9.12
CA LEU A 17 -12.58 -8.43 -10.36
C LEU A 17 -11.15 -8.84 -10.77
N ALA A 18 -10.26 -8.98 -9.81
CA ALA A 18 -8.89 -9.44 -10.01
C ALA A 18 -8.85 -10.88 -10.57
N GLU A 19 -9.66 -11.78 -10.06
CA GLU A 19 -9.78 -13.17 -10.55
C GLU A 19 -10.25 -13.27 -12.01
N ARG A 20 -11.05 -12.30 -12.47
CA ARG A 20 -11.60 -12.26 -13.84
C ARG A 20 -10.71 -11.56 -14.86
N THR A 21 -9.61 -10.99 -14.41
CA THR A 21 -8.66 -10.23 -15.23
C THR A 21 -7.31 -10.94 -15.30
N SER A 22 -6.38 -10.42 -16.08
CA SER A 22 -5.01 -10.93 -16.02
C SER A 22 -4.38 -10.64 -14.65
N GLU A 23 -3.50 -11.53 -14.19
CA GLU A 23 -2.81 -11.42 -12.90
C GLU A 23 -2.16 -10.05 -12.64
N GLY A 24 -1.58 -9.44 -13.69
CA GLY A 24 -1.02 -8.08 -13.61
C GLY A 24 -2.08 -7.00 -13.43
N VAL A 25 -3.21 -7.11 -14.14
CA VAL A 25 -4.32 -6.16 -13.99
C VAL A 25 -5.00 -6.34 -12.64
N GLY A 26 -5.19 -7.58 -12.19
CA GLY A 26 -5.74 -7.87 -10.86
C GLY A 26 -4.90 -7.27 -9.74
N GLY A 27 -3.58 -7.43 -9.79
CA GLY A 27 -2.66 -6.82 -8.83
C GLY A 27 -2.70 -5.29 -8.83
N LEU A 28 -2.79 -4.66 -10.02
CA LEU A 28 -2.94 -3.21 -10.14
C LEU A 28 -4.27 -2.72 -9.56
N LEU A 29 -5.36 -3.42 -9.84
CA LEU A 29 -6.68 -3.10 -9.28
C LEU A 29 -6.67 -3.18 -7.76
N ASN A 30 -6.10 -4.25 -7.20
CA ASN A 30 -5.99 -4.42 -5.76
C ASN A 30 -5.12 -3.31 -5.11
N ALA A 31 -3.97 -2.98 -5.69
CA ALA A 31 -3.10 -1.90 -5.21
C ALA A 31 -3.78 -0.52 -5.27
N THR A 32 -4.66 -0.29 -6.25
CA THR A 32 -5.36 0.99 -6.43
C THR A 32 -6.60 1.07 -5.54
N PHE A 33 -7.47 0.08 -5.60
CA PHE A 33 -8.74 0.10 -4.85
C PHE A 33 -8.55 -0.15 -3.35
N GLY A 34 -7.48 -0.82 -2.94
CA GLY A 34 -7.11 -0.93 -1.53
C GLY A 34 -6.89 0.42 -0.85
N ASN A 35 -6.51 1.45 -1.61
CA ASN A 35 -6.28 2.81 -1.13
C ASN A 35 -7.31 3.83 -1.66
N ALA A 36 -8.41 3.37 -2.25
CA ALA A 36 -9.39 4.25 -2.90
C ALA A 36 -10.05 5.22 -1.91
N ALA A 37 -10.34 4.77 -0.71
CA ALA A 37 -10.96 5.60 0.32
C ALA A 37 -10.05 6.76 0.72
N GLU A 38 -8.77 6.46 0.99
CA GLU A 38 -7.76 7.48 1.32
C GLU A 38 -7.56 8.45 0.17
N LEU A 39 -7.51 7.94 -1.07
CA LEU A 39 -7.33 8.78 -2.26
C LEU A 39 -8.51 9.73 -2.44
N ILE A 40 -9.76 9.27 -2.30
CA ILE A 40 -10.95 10.09 -2.42
C ILE A 40 -10.97 11.18 -1.34
N ILE A 41 -10.73 10.81 -0.08
CA ILE A 41 -10.68 11.74 1.04
C ILE A 41 -9.59 12.80 0.81
N ALA A 42 -8.39 12.38 0.39
CA ALA A 42 -7.29 13.28 0.11
C ALA A 42 -7.62 14.26 -1.02
N LEU A 43 -8.21 13.79 -2.13
CA LEU A 43 -8.59 14.63 -3.26
C LEU A 43 -9.67 15.66 -2.88
N VAL A 44 -10.69 15.26 -2.10
CA VAL A 44 -11.73 16.18 -1.60
C VAL A 44 -11.10 17.22 -0.66
N ALA A 45 -10.25 16.79 0.28
CA ALA A 45 -9.58 17.71 1.20
C ALA A 45 -8.63 18.69 0.47
N LEU A 46 -7.94 18.22 -0.57
CA LEU A 46 -7.12 19.10 -1.43
C LEU A 46 -7.95 20.15 -2.15
N LYS A 47 -9.11 19.75 -2.69
CA LYS A 47 -10.04 20.67 -3.38
C LYS A 47 -10.55 21.76 -2.44
N GLU A 48 -10.80 21.42 -1.18
CA GLU A 48 -11.25 22.37 -0.15
C GLU A 48 -10.08 23.14 0.50
N GLY A 49 -8.83 22.93 0.06
CA GLY A 49 -7.65 23.63 0.59
C GLY A 49 -7.12 23.11 1.93
N TYR A 50 -7.59 21.96 2.41
CA TYR A 50 -7.18 21.38 3.69
C TYR A 50 -5.85 20.61 3.60
N TYR A 51 -4.79 21.26 3.17
CA TYR A 51 -3.48 20.65 2.96
C TYR A 51 -2.91 19.97 4.22
N GLY A 52 -3.15 20.57 5.39
CA GLY A 52 -2.72 20.00 6.67
C GLY A 52 -3.38 18.64 6.96
N ILE A 53 -4.67 18.51 6.65
CA ILE A 53 -5.41 17.25 6.81
C ILE A 53 -4.87 16.18 5.88
N VAL A 54 -4.57 16.53 4.62
CA VAL A 54 -4.00 15.58 3.65
C VAL A 54 -2.64 15.06 4.12
N LYS A 55 -1.74 15.95 4.53
CA LYS A 55 -0.42 15.57 5.05
C LYS A 55 -0.53 14.67 6.29
N ALA A 56 -1.38 15.05 7.24
CA ALA A 56 -1.62 14.27 8.46
C ALA A 56 -2.24 12.89 8.15
N SER A 57 -3.19 12.82 7.22
CA SER A 57 -3.83 11.58 6.81
C SER A 57 -2.83 10.62 6.16
N LEU A 58 -2.01 11.09 5.22
CA LEU A 58 -0.98 10.26 4.57
C LEU A 58 0.05 9.74 5.59
N THR A 59 0.55 10.60 6.46
CA THR A 59 1.50 10.20 7.50
C THR A 59 0.85 9.22 8.49
N GLY A 60 -0.38 9.50 8.89
CA GLY A 60 -1.15 8.64 9.80
C GLY A 60 -1.44 7.27 9.21
N SER A 61 -1.75 7.18 7.91
CA SER A 61 -1.96 5.91 7.21
C SER A 61 -0.69 5.07 7.17
N ILE A 62 0.46 5.67 6.86
CA ILE A 62 1.76 4.97 6.88
C ILE A 62 2.05 4.42 8.28
N LEU A 63 1.96 5.27 9.30
CA LEU A 63 2.22 4.85 10.69
C LEU A 63 1.21 3.82 11.19
N GLY A 64 -0.07 3.99 10.86
CA GLY A 64 -1.13 3.05 11.22
C GLY A 64 -0.91 1.67 10.61
N ASN A 65 -0.55 1.60 9.33
CA ASN A 65 -0.27 0.33 8.67
C ASN A 65 0.97 -0.37 9.23
N ILE A 66 2.04 0.37 9.54
CA ILE A 66 3.29 -0.22 10.06
C ILE A 66 3.13 -0.63 11.54
N LEU A 67 2.54 0.21 12.37
CA LEU A 67 2.48 -0.04 13.80
C LEU A 67 1.25 -0.87 14.19
N LEU A 68 0.06 -0.45 13.78
CA LEU A 68 -1.18 -1.09 14.21
C LEU A 68 -1.47 -2.35 13.39
N VAL A 69 -1.49 -2.24 12.06
CA VAL A 69 -1.91 -3.37 11.21
C VAL A 69 -0.86 -4.47 11.23
N LEU A 70 0.41 -4.14 11.01
CA LEU A 70 1.49 -5.14 11.06
C LEU A 70 1.65 -5.70 12.47
N GLY A 71 1.57 -4.87 13.51
CA GLY A 71 1.62 -5.31 14.90
C GLY A 71 0.48 -6.26 15.26
N ALA A 72 -0.74 -5.92 14.88
CA ALA A 72 -1.90 -6.79 15.07
C ALA A 72 -1.78 -8.12 14.29
N ALA A 73 -1.27 -8.07 13.07
CA ALA A 73 -1.01 -9.26 12.26
C ALA A 73 0.03 -10.19 12.92
N CYS A 74 1.12 -9.61 13.44
CA CYS A 74 2.15 -10.37 14.18
C CYS A 74 1.58 -11.02 15.45
N VAL A 75 0.75 -10.30 16.21
CA VAL A 75 0.09 -10.84 17.41
C VAL A 75 -0.87 -11.98 17.01
N ALA A 76 -1.76 -11.73 16.05
CA ALA A 76 -2.74 -12.73 15.64
C ALA A 76 -2.07 -13.99 15.04
N GLY A 77 -1.02 -13.81 14.25
CA GLY A 77 -0.23 -14.91 13.70
C GLY A 77 0.54 -15.68 14.79
N GLY A 78 1.19 -14.96 15.71
CA GLY A 78 1.97 -15.55 16.80
C GLY A 78 1.12 -16.32 17.83
N LEU A 79 -0.16 -15.98 17.97
CA LEU A 79 -1.09 -16.76 18.80
C LEU A 79 -1.43 -18.11 18.19
N LYS A 80 -1.38 -18.24 16.86
CA LYS A 80 -1.73 -19.47 16.14
C LYS A 80 -0.50 -20.31 15.74
N HIS A 81 0.61 -19.66 15.46
CA HIS A 81 1.82 -20.28 14.92
C HIS A 81 3.03 -19.94 15.76
N LYS A 82 3.91 -20.91 16.01
CA LYS A 82 5.18 -20.69 16.74
C LYS A 82 6.16 -19.85 15.93
N ASP A 83 6.18 -20.06 14.62
CA ASP A 83 7.05 -19.38 13.67
C ASP A 83 6.21 -18.74 12.56
N LEU A 84 6.43 -17.45 12.31
CA LEU A 84 5.83 -16.72 11.21
C LEU A 84 6.83 -16.61 10.07
N LYS A 85 6.55 -17.28 8.96
CA LYS A 85 7.35 -17.20 7.75
C LYS A 85 6.90 -16.02 6.90
N PHE A 86 7.82 -15.34 6.26
CA PHE A 86 7.53 -14.26 5.32
C PHE A 86 8.48 -14.28 4.13
N ASN A 87 8.05 -13.72 3.01
CA ASN A 87 8.88 -13.59 1.82
C ASN A 87 9.93 -12.49 2.02
N ALA A 88 11.17 -12.89 2.31
CA ALA A 88 12.27 -11.96 2.56
C ALA A 88 12.62 -11.08 1.35
N GLY A 89 12.45 -11.57 0.12
CA GLY A 89 12.68 -10.80 -1.12
C GLY A 89 11.67 -9.67 -1.27
N GLY A 90 10.39 -10.00 -1.17
CA GLY A 90 9.29 -9.03 -1.20
C GLY A 90 9.38 -8.02 -0.06
N ALA A 91 9.63 -8.48 1.17
CA ALA A 91 9.78 -7.61 2.33
C ALA A 91 10.92 -6.60 2.17
N ARG A 92 12.07 -7.02 1.62
CA ARG A 92 13.21 -6.14 1.35
C ARG A 92 12.85 -5.05 0.34
N MET A 93 12.19 -5.42 -0.75
CA MET A 93 11.75 -4.44 -1.75
C MET A 93 10.75 -3.44 -1.17
N MET A 94 9.73 -3.91 -0.43
CA MET A 94 8.75 -3.05 0.21
C MET A 94 9.38 -2.10 1.23
N SER A 95 10.34 -2.59 2.02
CA SER A 95 11.11 -1.77 2.96
C SER A 95 11.94 -0.69 2.26
N THR A 96 12.52 -1.00 1.09
CA THR A 96 13.24 0.00 0.29
C THR A 96 12.32 1.09 -0.23
N MET A 97 11.14 0.72 -0.74
CA MET A 97 10.13 1.68 -1.20
C MET A 97 9.61 2.56 -0.05
N LEU A 98 9.39 1.96 1.12
CA LEU A 98 8.98 2.70 2.31
C LEU A 98 10.06 3.69 2.77
N THR A 99 11.31 3.28 2.75
CA THR A 99 12.46 4.16 3.09
C THR A 99 12.54 5.33 2.11
N LEU A 100 12.38 5.08 0.82
CA LEU A 100 12.32 6.14 -0.20
C LEU A 100 11.17 7.11 0.06
N ALA A 101 9.98 6.60 0.37
CA ALA A 101 8.82 7.43 0.71
C ALA A 101 9.05 8.27 1.98
N ALA A 102 9.66 7.69 3.02
CA ALA A 102 10.00 8.40 4.24
C ALA A 102 11.00 9.54 3.99
N ILE A 103 12.05 9.30 3.23
CA ILE A 103 13.03 10.33 2.82
C ILE A 103 12.33 11.44 2.04
N ALA A 104 11.47 11.08 1.11
CA ALA A 104 10.72 12.02 0.28
C ALA A 104 9.75 12.92 1.07
N LEU A 105 9.20 12.43 2.18
CA LEU A 105 8.37 13.22 3.09
C LEU A 105 9.21 14.11 4.02
N VAL A 106 10.31 13.58 4.53
CA VAL A 106 11.17 14.30 5.50
C VAL A 106 11.98 15.39 4.82
N MET A 107 12.45 15.19 3.57
CA MET A 107 13.33 16.13 2.88
C MET A 107 12.70 17.52 2.69
N PRO A 108 11.47 17.70 2.13
CA PRO A 108 10.86 19.01 2.00
C PRO A 108 10.57 19.66 3.36
N ALA A 109 10.18 18.87 4.35
CA ALA A 109 9.92 19.37 5.69
C ALA A 109 11.20 19.90 6.35
N SER A 110 12.31 19.16 6.26
CA SER A 110 13.61 19.60 6.76
C SER A 110 14.12 20.85 6.03
N PHE A 111 13.94 20.89 4.71
CA PHE A 111 14.32 22.05 3.90
C PHE A 111 13.55 23.30 4.31
N HIS A 112 12.26 23.19 4.54
CA HIS A 112 11.42 24.28 5.04
C HIS A 112 11.96 24.83 6.37
N TYR A 113 12.26 23.96 7.34
CA TYR A 113 12.71 24.35 8.67
C TYR A 113 14.13 24.94 8.69
N LEU A 114 15.05 24.40 7.88
CA LEU A 114 16.46 24.78 7.91
C LEU A 114 16.77 26.01 7.04
N VAL A 115 16.14 26.11 5.88
CA VAL A 115 16.49 27.11 4.87
C VAL A 115 15.50 28.27 4.83
N HIS A 116 14.27 28.08 5.32
CA HIS A 116 13.18 29.06 5.22
C HIS A 116 13.03 29.59 3.78
N PRO A 117 12.87 28.71 2.79
CA PRO A 117 12.93 29.08 1.38
C PRO A 117 11.71 29.89 0.96
N MET A 118 11.80 30.56 -0.18
CA MET A 118 10.62 31.13 -0.82
C MET A 118 9.62 30.02 -1.16
N ILE A 119 8.31 30.30 -1.01
CA ILE A 119 7.22 29.36 -1.26
C ILE A 119 7.31 28.67 -2.64
N THR A 120 7.79 29.40 -3.65
CA THR A 120 7.97 28.87 -5.00
C THR A 120 9.05 27.79 -5.07
N VAL A 121 10.16 27.95 -4.34
CA VAL A 121 11.27 26.99 -4.30
C VAL A 121 10.82 25.71 -3.59
N GLU A 122 10.14 25.85 -2.46
CA GLU A 122 9.59 24.72 -1.71
C GLU A 122 8.56 23.93 -2.55
N ARG A 123 7.70 24.64 -3.26
CA ARG A 123 6.68 24.01 -4.13
C ARG A 123 7.33 23.25 -5.29
N ASN A 124 8.35 23.81 -5.92
CA ASN A 124 9.06 23.15 -7.02
C ASN A 124 9.79 21.90 -6.52
N LEU A 125 10.49 21.98 -5.41
CA LEU A 125 11.14 20.82 -4.78
C LEU A 125 10.14 19.71 -4.48
N SER A 126 9.00 20.05 -3.89
CA SER A 126 7.94 19.08 -3.57
C SER A 126 7.35 18.44 -4.84
N LEU A 127 7.20 19.21 -5.91
CA LEU A 127 6.71 18.71 -7.20
C LEU A 127 7.72 17.74 -7.84
N GLU A 128 9.00 18.08 -7.85
CA GLU A 128 10.06 17.23 -8.38
C GLU A 128 10.13 15.90 -7.63
N ILE A 129 10.08 15.93 -6.30
CA ILE A 129 10.05 14.75 -5.46
C ILE A 129 8.79 13.91 -5.76
N ALA A 130 7.62 14.53 -5.91
CA ALA A 130 6.39 13.83 -6.23
C ALA A 130 6.47 13.10 -7.58
N ILE A 131 7.04 13.74 -8.60
CA ILE A 131 7.26 13.13 -9.92
C ILE A 131 8.18 11.91 -9.82
N VAL A 132 9.29 12.02 -9.09
CA VAL A 132 10.23 10.91 -8.87
C VAL A 132 9.52 9.76 -8.15
N LEU A 133 8.72 10.04 -7.11
CA LEU A 133 7.98 9.01 -6.39
C LEU A 133 6.95 8.28 -7.28
N ILE A 134 6.23 9.01 -8.13
CA ILE A 134 5.27 8.41 -9.07
C ILE A 134 5.99 7.48 -10.05
N ILE A 135 7.13 7.90 -10.59
CA ILE A 135 7.94 7.08 -11.49
C ILE A 135 8.45 5.83 -10.75
N CYS A 136 9.02 5.98 -9.56
CA CYS A 136 9.49 4.85 -8.75
C CYS A 136 8.34 3.88 -8.42
N TYR A 137 7.16 4.39 -8.09
CA TYR A 137 5.98 3.58 -7.84
C TYR A 137 5.54 2.80 -9.08
N ALA A 138 5.44 3.45 -10.23
CA ALA A 138 5.10 2.80 -11.50
C ALA A 138 6.10 1.70 -11.87
N LEU A 139 7.40 1.97 -11.71
CA LEU A 139 8.45 0.98 -11.95
C LEU A 139 8.39 -0.18 -10.94
N SER A 140 8.06 0.10 -9.69
CA SER A 140 7.89 -0.92 -8.65
C SER A 140 6.69 -1.83 -8.95
N LEU A 141 5.58 -1.28 -9.43
CA LEU A 141 4.43 -2.06 -9.90
C LEU A 141 4.80 -2.93 -11.12
N LEU A 142 5.48 -2.35 -12.10
CA LEU A 142 5.97 -3.09 -13.27
C LEU A 142 6.90 -4.24 -12.85
N PHE A 143 7.79 -3.99 -11.91
CA PHE A 143 8.70 -4.98 -11.35
C PHE A 143 7.94 -6.11 -10.65
N SER A 144 7.03 -5.79 -9.75
CA SER A 144 6.33 -6.77 -8.92
C SER A 144 5.27 -7.55 -9.69
N LEU A 145 4.56 -6.90 -10.62
CA LEU A 145 3.42 -7.49 -11.31
C LEU A 145 3.78 -8.15 -12.66
N HIS A 146 4.88 -7.74 -13.27
CA HIS A 146 5.23 -8.24 -14.61
C HIS A 146 6.60 -8.93 -14.65
N THR A 147 7.67 -8.25 -14.27
CA THR A 147 9.04 -8.75 -14.54
C THR A 147 9.56 -9.76 -13.52
N HIS A 148 9.19 -9.62 -12.23
CA HIS A 148 9.72 -10.44 -11.14
C HIS A 148 8.61 -10.99 -10.22
N LYS A 149 7.51 -11.42 -10.79
CA LYS A 149 6.37 -12.00 -10.07
C LYS A 149 6.78 -13.09 -9.08
N GLN A 150 7.71 -13.96 -9.47
CA GLN A 150 8.20 -15.08 -8.67
C GLN A 150 8.83 -14.65 -7.34
N LEU A 151 9.26 -13.40 -7.21
CA LEU A 151 9.78 -12.89 -5.93
C LEU A 151 8.69 -12.59 -4.92
N PHE A 152 7.44 -12.44 -5.38
CA PHE A 152 6.29 -12.07 -4.57
C PHE A 152 5.29 -13.21 -4.39
N ILE A 153 5.30 -14.18 -5.30
CA ILE A 153 4.53 -15.42 -5.15
C ILE A 153 5.36 -16.33 -4.24
N GLY A 154 4.78 -16.77 -3.12
CA GLY A 154 5.38 -17.78 -2.24
C GLY A 154 5.75 -19.04 -3.02
N THR A 155 6.54 -19.94 -2.43
CA THR A 155 6.86 -21.20 -3.10
C THR A 155 5.59 -21.92 -3.54
N ALA A 156 5.64 -22.64 -4.65
CA ALA A 156 4.46 -23.32 -5.23
C ALA A 156 3.68 -24.18 -4.20
N ALA A 157 4.35 -24.63 -3.14
CA ALA A 157 3.74 -25.33 -2.01
C ALA A 157 2.85 -24.41 -1.15
N GLU A 158 3.27 -23.16 -0.91
CA GLU A 158 2.50 -22.17 -0.14
C GLU A 158 1.30 -21.65 -0.95
N ALA A 159 1.46 -21.49 -2.27
CA ALA A 159 0.36 -21.12 -3.16
C ALA A 159 -0.72 -22.22 -3.26
N ALA A 160 -0.33 -23.50 -3.24
CA ALA A 160 -1.25 -24.62 -3.23
C ALA A 160 -2.02 -24.75 -1.91
N GLU A 161 -1.40 -24.43 -0.78
CA GLU A 161 -2.03 -24.43 0.54
C GLU A 161 -3.07 -23.33 0.68
N VAL A 162 -2.80 -22.13 0.14
CA VAL A 162 -3.77 -21.02 0.11
C VAL A 162 -4.95 -21.33 -0.81
N GLN A 163 -4.73 -21.97 -1.96
CA GLN A 163 -5.81 -22.37 -2.87
C GLN A 163 -6.72 -23.45 -2.27
N THR A 164 -6.19 -24.42 -1.53
CA THR A 164 -6.99 -25.48 -0.89
C THR A 164 -7.86 -24.95 0.26
N VAL A 165 -7.42 -23.93 0.97
CA VAL A 165 -8.21 -23.27 2.03
C VAL A 165 -9.29 -22.36 1.45
N GLY A 166 -9.01 -21.67 0.34
CA GLY A 166 -9.96 -20.76 -0.32
C GLY A 166 -11.13 -21.46 -1.02
N HIS A 167 -10.95 -22.68 -1.49
CA HIS A 167 -12.03 -23.46 -2.16
C HIS A 167 -12.98 -24.19 -1.20
N ALA A 168 -12.66 -24.26 0.09
CA ALA A 168 -13.46 -25.01 1.06
C ALA A 168 -14.70 -24.28 1.61
N GLU A 169 -14.87 -22.98 1.33
CA GLU A 169 -15.89 -22.18 2.03
C GLU A 169 -17.09 -21.68 1.21
N TRP A 170 -17.19 -21.96 -0.09
CA TRP A 170 -18.32 -21.45 -0.89
C TRP A 170 -18.96 -22.51 -1.78
N SER A 171 -19.58 -23.49 -1.16
CA SER A 171 -20.70 -24.22 -1.74
C SER A 171 -21.96 -23.42 -1.39
N LEU A 172 -22.53 -22.78 -2.39
CA LEU A 172 -23.86 -22.17 -2.30
C LEU A 172 -24.88 -23.30 -2.13
N GLY A 173 -25.40 -23.47 -0.92
CA GLY A 173 -26.67 -24.13 -0.66
C GLY A 173 -27.80 -23.14 -0.81
#